data_db8d73092f78288323551f44e3a43ea7
#
_entry.id   db8d73092f78288323551f44e3a43ea7
#
_cell.length_a   1.000
_cell.length_b   1.000
_cell.length_c   1.000
_cell.angle_alpha   90.00
_cell.angle_beta   90.00
_cell.angle_gamma   90.00
#
_symmetry.space_group_name_H-M   'P 1'
#
loop_
_entity.id
_entity.type
_entity.pdbx_description
1 polymer ?
#
loop_
_entity_poly.entity_id
_entity_poly.type
_entity_poly.pdbx_seq_one_letter_code
_entity_poly.pdbx_strand_id
1 'polypeptide(L)'
;MPGAERRCGCDRFIREVVLNRFTHTDLPLSGLKLIERKRLGDARGFLSRLFCSQELRAAGWSRPIVQINHSYTATRGTVRGMHFQRPPYAEMKLVSCLRGELWDVAVDIRASSNTFLHWHAERLSAENGRALLIPEGFAHGFQSLTDDVELLYCHSAAYAATAEAGLNVKDPMLAIAWPLQISELSPRDAQFPMLNEKFAGVSL
;
A
#
# COMPACT_ATOMS: atom_id res chain seq x y z
N MET A 1 3.72 35.92 59.42
CA MET A 1 2.55 35.52 58.64
C MET A 1 3.07 34.86 57.35
N PRO A 2 3.07 33.51 57.23
CA PRO A 2 3.52 32.87 55.99
C PRO A 2 2.37 32.77 54.96
N GLY A 3 2.65 33.14 53.74
CA GLY A 3 1.73 33.11 52.61
C GLY A 3 1.39 31.68 52.17
N ALA A 4 0.13 31.43 51.94
CA ALA A 4 -0.41 30.18 51.45
C ALA A 4 -0.14 30.02 49.94
N GLU A 5 0.72 29.12 49.58
CA GLU A 5 0.88 28.63 48.19
C GLU A 5 -0.37 27.83 47.79
N ARG A 6 -1.15 28.37 46.88
CA ARG A 6 -2.23 27.63 46.22
C ARG A 6 -1.63 26.69 45.18
N ARG A 7 -1.54 25.42 45.48
CA ARG A 7 -1.27 24.37 44.52
C ARG A 7 -2.48 24.25 43.58
N CYS A 8 -2.25 24.60 42.31
CA CYS A 8 -3.21 24.37 41.25
C CYS A 8 -3.15 22.87 40.88
N GLY A 9 -4.04 22.08 41.45
CA GLY A 9 -4.22 20.69 41.13
C GLY A 9 -5.05 20.57 39.86
N CYS A 10 -4.39 20.50 38.71
CA CYS A 10 -4.99 20.18 37.43
C CYS A 10 -4.37 18.91 36.83
N ASP A 11 -4.42 17.80 37.59
CA ASP A 11 -4.27 16.46 37.04
C ASP A 11 -5.63 16.00 36.48
N ARG A 12 -6.04 16.62 35.37
CA ARG A 12 -7.01 16.00 34.48
C ARG A 12 -6.24 15.00 33.63
N PHE A 13 -6.30 13.74 33.98
CA PHE A 13 -6.05 12.64 33.06
C PHE A 13 -7.03 12.81 31.89
N ILE A 14 -6.55 13.47 30.82
CA ILE A 14 -7.22 13.45 29.51
C ILE A 14 -7.08 12.01 29.05
N ARG A 15 -8.13 11.21 29.24
CA ARG A 15 -8.26 9.95 28.49
C ARG A 15 -8.24 10.36 27.04
N GLU A 16 -7.11 10.14 26.38
CA GLU A 16 -6.95 10.31 24.95
C GLU A 16 -7.99 9.40 24.28
N VAL A 17 -9.08 9.98 23.83
CA VAL A 17 -10.05 9.28 22.98
C VAL A 17 -9.31 9.07 21.66
N VAL A 18 -8.67 7.92 21.52
CA VAL A 18 -8.08 7.49 20.26
C VAL A 18 -9.23 7.34 19.26
N LEU A 19 -9.49 8.41 18.52
CA LEU A 19 -10.44 8.41 17.42
C LEU A 19 -9.85 7.58 16.29
N ASN A 20 -10.11 6.27 16.31
CA ASN A 20 -9.63 5.38 15.26
C ASN A 20 -10.24 5.79 13.91
N ARG A 21 -9.38 6.30 13.00
CA ARG A 21 -9.76 6.73 11.63
C ARG A 21 -9.54 5.66 10.60
N PHE A 22 -8.94 4.54 11.02
CA PHE A 22 -8.69 3.38 10.19
C PHE A 22 -9.31 2.14 10.83
N THR A 23 -9.84 1.28 9.99
CA THR A 23 -10.05 -0.14 10.29
C THR A 23 -9.13 -0.94 9.39
N HIS A 24 -8.74 -2.13 9.81
CA HIS A 24 -7.94 -3.03 8.98
C HIS A 24 -8.48 -4.44 9.04
N THR A 25 -8.32 -5.16 7.94
CA THR A 25 -8.69 -6.56 7.79
C THR A 25 -7.49 -7.33 7.26
N ASP A 26 -7.22 -8.48 7.87
CA ASP A 26 -6.22 -9.42 7.37
C ASP A 26 -6.68 -10.00 6.03
N LEU A 27 -5.78 -10.01 5.06
CA LEU A 27 -6.00 -10.61 3.75
C LEU A 27 -5.33 -12.01 3.69
N PRO A 28 -5.64 -12.84 2.68
CA PRO A 28 -5.14 -14.22 2.62
C PRO A 28 -3.62 -14.37 2.60
N LEU A 29 -2.88 -13.34 2.18
CA LEU A 29 -1.43 -13.36 2.17
C LEU A 29 -0.90 -12.75 3.48
N SER A 30 -0.08 -13.49 4.21
CA SER A 30 0.40 -13.10 5.54
C SER A 30 1.05 -11.72 5.57
N GLY A 31 0.51 -10.83 6.41
CA GLY A 31 0.96 -9.45 6.58
C GLY A 31 0.34 -8.45 5.61
N LEU A 32 -0.29 -8.91 4.52
CA LEU A 32 -1.06 -8.03 3.63
C LEU A 32 -2.37 -7.62 4.31
N LYS A 33 -2.69 -6.33 4.29
CA LYS A 33 -3.88 -5.81 4.96
C LYS A 33 -4.69 -4.88 4.05
N LEU A 34 -5.99 -5.01 4.11
CA LEU A 34 -6.91 -4.00 3.63
C LEU A 34 -7.10 -2.95 4.73
N ILE A 35 -6.89 -1.69 4.39
CA ILE A 35 -7.11 -0.54 5.28
C ILE A 35 -8.34 0.22 4.76
N GLU A 36 -9.32 0.46 5.63
CA GLU A 36 -10.47 1.30 5.30
C GLU A 36 -10.37 2.61 6.09
N ARG A 37 -10.52 3.72 5.39
CA ARG A 37 -10.39 5.08 5.95
C ARG A 37 -11.76 5.67 6.25
N LYS A 38 -11.96 6.14 7.46
CA LYS A 38 -13.17 6.86 7.84
C LYS A 38 -13.16 8.26 7.25
N ARG A 39 -14.16 8.59 6.45
CA ARG A 39 -14.44 9.95 6.01
C ARG A 39 -15.32 10.65 7.02
N LEU A 40 -14.98 11.89 7.33
CA LEU A 40 -15.78 12.79 8.14
C LEU A 40 -16.27 13.90 7.22
N GLY A 41 -17.56 13.87 6.91
CA GLY A 41 -18.16 14.79 5.96
C GLY A 41 -19.31 15.61 6.53
N ASP A 42 -19.51 16.78 5.90
CA ASP A 42 -20.68 17.64 6.05
C ASP A 42 -21.04 18.25 4.68
N ALA A 43 -21.92 19.26 4.65
CA ALA A 43 -22.34 19.91 3.41
C ALA A 43 -21.22 20.58 2.60
N ARG A 44 -20.02 20.77 3.18
CA ARG A 44 -18.85 21.36 2.52
C ARG A 44 -17.92 20.31 1.87
N GLY A 45 -18.10 19.02 2.20
CA GLY A 45 -17.25 17.94 1.74
C GLY A 45 -16.79 17.03 2.87
N PHE A 46 -15.58 16.46 2.80
CA PHE A 46 -15.09 15.55 3.82
C PHE A 46 -13.60 15.76 4.13
N LEU A 47 -13.22 15.35 5.35
CA LEU A 47 -11.85 15.11 5.77
C LEU A 47 -11.60 13.62 5.85
N SER A 48 -10.53 13.12 5.23
CA SER A 48 -10.06 11.75 5.36
C SER A 48 -8.58 11.74 5.72
N ARG A 49 -8.20 10.98 6.74
CA ARG A 49 -6.80 10.78 7.09
C ARG A 49 -6.20 9.76 6.13
N LEU A 50 -5.11 10.11 5.46
CA LEU A 50 -4.44 9.21 4.53
C LEU A 50 -3.38 8.34 5.22
N PHE A 51 -2.74 8.88 6.26
CA PHE A 51 -1.71 8.18 7.04
C PHE A 51 -1.70 8.66 8.49
N CYS A 52 -1.43 7.74 9.41
CA CYS A 52 -1.07 8.02 10.79
C CYS A 52 -0.23 6.86 11.31
N SER A 53 1.04 7.11 11.62
CA SER A 53 1.97 6.07 12.07
C SER A 53 1.50 5.37 13.34
N GLN A 54 0.87 6.12 14.26
CA GLN A 54 0.36 5.59 15.52
C GLN A 54 -0.84 4.63 15.29
N GLU A 55 -1.81 5.03 14.47
CA GLU A 55 -3.00 4.20 14.22
C GLU A 55 -2.68 2.99 13.31
N LEU A 56 -1.81 3.17 12.30
CA LEU A 56 -1.43 2.09 11.39
C LEU A 56 -0.44 1.09 11.98
N ARG A 57 0.13 1.38 13.16
CA ARG A 57 0.98 0.42 13.88
C ARG A 57 0.23 -0.88 14.18
N ALA A 58 -1.04 -0.80 14.57
CA ALA A 58 -1.88 -1.97 14.80
C ALA A 58 -2.13 -2.81 13.55
N ALA A 59 -2.11 -2.17 12.37
CA ALA A 59 -2.18 -2.86 11.08
C ALA A 59 -0.83 -3.42 10.59
N GLY A 60 0.27 -3.15 11.30
CA GLY A 60 1.60 -3.65 10.96
C GLY A 60 2.56 -2.62 10.37
N TRP A 61 2.16 -1.34 10.19
CA TRP A 61 3.11 -0.31 9.76
C TRP A 61 4.11 0.00 10.87
N SER A 62 5.33 -0.51 10.77
CA SER A 62 6.35 -0.48 11.83
C SER A 62 7.53 0.45 11.54
N ARG A 63 7.57 1.10 10.39
CA ARG A 63 8.69 1.91 9.91
C ARG A 63 8.29 3.38 9.75
N PRO A 64 9.24 4.33 9.75
CA PRO A 64 8.95 5.70 9.32
C PRO A 64 8.56 5.73 7.82
N ILE A 65 7.81 6.75 7.39
CA ILE A 65 7.70 7.07 5.97
C ILE A 65 9.01 7.74 5.56
N VAL A 66 9.64 7.20 4.52
CA VAL A 66 10.88 7.72 3.95
C VAL A 66 10.63 8.46 2.64
N GLN A 67 9.62 8.02 1.89
CA GLN A 67 9.29 8.58 0.58
C GLN A 67 7.78 8.53 0.35
N ILE A 68 7.23 9.57 -0.26
CA ILE A 68 5.85 9.62 -0.71
C ILE A 68 5.85 9.90 -2.21
N ASN A 69 5.14 9.07 -2.97
CA ASN A 69 4.97 9.27 -4.41
C ASN A 69 3.50 9.54 -4.73
N HIS A 70 3.28 10.35 -5.76
CA HIS A 70 2.01 10.52 -6.42
C HIS A 70 2.16 10.06 -7.87
N SER A 71 1.21 9.26 -8.37
CA SER A 71 1.18 8.84 -9.76
C SER A 71 -0.16 9.17 -10.40
N TYR A 72 -0.11 9.48 -11.69
CA TYR A 72 -1.27 9.66 -12.55
C TYR A 72 -1.24 8.67 -13.70
N THR A 73 -2.37 8.04 -14.00
CA THR A 73 -2.57 7.09 -15.10
C THR A 73 -3.78 7.55 -15.90
N ALA A 74 -3.54 7.97 -17.14
CA ALA A 74 -4.55 8.61 -17.97
C ALA A 74 -5.61 7.64 -18.49
N THR A 75 -5.16 6.45 -18.95
CA THR A 75 -5.98 5.55 -19.76
C THR A 75 -6.45 4.34 -18.97
N ARG A 76 -7.73 4.02 -19.06
CA ARG A 76 -8.34 2.80 -18.52
C ARG A 76 -7.70 1.55 -19.11
N GLY A 77 -7.45 0.53 -18.28
CA GLY A 77 -6.83 -0.74 -18.66
C GLY A 77 -5.30 -0.70 -18.66
N THR A 78 -4.67 0.45 -18.38
CA THR A 78 -3.21 0.55 -18.19
C THR A 78 -2.78 -0.28 -17.01
N VAL A 79 -1.70 -1.07 -17.18
CA VAL A 79 -1.07 -1.82 -16.08
C VAL A 79 0.30 -1.21 -15.78
N ARG A 80 0.60 -1.06 -14.48
CA ARG A 80 1.92 -0.69 -13.97
C ARG A 80 2.36 -1.73 -12.95
N GLY A 81 3.51 -2.33 -13.12
CA GLY A 81 4.00 -3.39 -12.23
C GLY A 81 4.68 -4.52 -12.99
N MET A 82 4.96 -5.63 -12.30
CA MET A 82 4.95 -5.80 -10.84
C MET A 82 6.29 -5.37 -10.30
N HIS A 83 6.34 -4.39 -9.41
CA HIS A 83 7.58 -3.78 -8.94
C HIS A 83 7.90 -4.14 -7.49
N PHE A 84 9.17 -4.37 -7.19
CA PHE A 84 9.68 -4.55 -5.83
C PHE A 84 11.13 -4.07 -5.74
N GLN A 85 11.61 -3.86 -4.52
CA GLN A 85 13.02 -3.65 -4.24
C GLN A 85 13.60 -4.84 -3.48
N ARG A 86 14.83 -5.24 -3.85
CA ARG A 86 15.56 -6.30 -3.16
C ARG A 86 16.14 -5.79 -1.83
N PRO A 87 16.28 -6.65 -0.82
CA PRO A 87 17.04 -6.30 0.39
C PRO A 87 18.45 -5.79 0.04
N PRO A 88 19.01 -4.84 0.80
CA PRO A 88 18.47 -4.27 2.04
C PRO A 88 17.45 -3.13 1.84
N TYR A 89 16.99 -2.87 0.61
CA TYR A 89 16.09 -1.78 0.28
C TYR A 89 14.62 -2.22 0.15
N ALA A 90 14.30 -3.43 0.63
CA ALA A 90 12.92 -3.90 0.67
C ALA A 90 12.04 -2.90 1.43
N GLU A 91 10.81 -2.71 0.98
CA GLU A 91 9.96 -1.63 1.44
C GLU A 91 8.53 -2.09 1.74
N MET A 92 7.96 -1.53 2.79
CA MET A 92 6.49 -1.54 2.98
C MET A 92 5.88 -0.44 2.14
N LYS A 93 4.68 -0.68 1.61
CA LYS A 93 3.90 0.33 0.88
C LYS A 93 2.51 0.46 1.48
N LEU A 94 2.02 1.69 1.62
CA LEU A 94 0.61 1.96 1.78
C LEU A 94 0.12 2.65 0.50
N VAL A 95 -0.74 1.96 -0.24
CA VAL A 95 -1.25 2.40 -1.55
C VAL A 95 -2.67 2.89 -1.39
N SER A 96 -2.95 4.11 -1.81
CA SER A 96 -4.27 4.76 -1.69
C SER A 96 -4.70 5.36 -3.02
N CYS A 97 -5.93 5.06 -3.46
CA CYS A 97 -6.53 5.74 -4.60
C CYS A 97 -7.08 7.11 -4.17
N LEU A 98 -6.66 8.18 -4.88
CA LEU A 98 -7.13 9.55 -4.67
C LEU A 98 -8.18 9.97 -5.70
N ARG A 99 -8.10 9.42 -6.93
CA ARG A 99 -9.04 9.67 -8.02
C ARG A 99 -9.23 8.42 -8.86
N GLY A 100 -10.44 8.20 -9.35
CA GLY A 100 -10.79 7.04 -10.17
C GLY A 100 -10.85 5.75 -9.39
N GLU A 101 -10.58 4.65 -10.09
CA GLU A 101 -10.68 3.30 -9.57
C GLU A 101 -9.62 2.39 -10.20
N LEU A 102 -9.10 1.44 -9.42
CA LEU A 102 -8.09 0.49 -9.87
C LEU A 102 -8.24 -0.89 -9.22
N TRP A 103 -7.64 -1.88 -9.85
CA TRP A 103 -7.41 -3.23 -9.35
C TRP A 103 -5.96 -3.32 -8.86
N ASP A 104 -5.76 -3.30 -7.56
CA ASP A 104 -4.45 -3.24 -6.90
C ASP A 104 -3.99 -4.63 -6.52
N VAL A 105 -2.84 -5.06 -7.02
CA VAL A 105 -2.34 -6.44 -6.94
C VAL A 105 -1.05 -6.50 -6.15
N ALA A 106 -1.00 -7.40 -5.17
CA ALA A 106 0.20 -7.76 -4.41
C ALA A 106 0.53 -9.24 -4.60
N VAL A 107 1.79 -9.55 -4.93
CA VAL A 107 2.32 -10.91 -5.08
C VAL A 107 3.33 -11.17 -3.97
N ASP A 108 3.14 -12.23 -3.20
CA ASP A 108 4.10 -12.64 -2.19
C ASP A 108 5.33 -13.29 -2.84
N ILE A 109 6.49 -12.64 -2.72
CA ILE A 109 7.76 -13.14 -3.27
C ILE A 109 8.78 -13.51 -2.20
N ARG A 110 8.36 -13.66 -0.94
CA ARG A 110 9.23 -14.09 0.16
C ARG A 110 9.55 -15.57 0.04
N ALA A 111 10.82 -15.90 -0.05
CA ALA A 111 11.33 -17.27 -0.28
C ALA A 111 10.82 -18.31 0.73
N SER A 112 10.62 -17.91 2.00
CA SER A 112 10.17 -18.81 3.08
C SER A 112 8.66 -18.75 3.34
N SER A 113 7.89 -18.06 2.50
CA SER A 113 6.45 -17.90 2.71
C SER A 113 5.64 -19.11 2.24
N ASN A 114 4.66 -19.52 3.03
CA ASN A 114 3.70 -20.54 2.63
C ASN A 114 2.79 -20.08 1.47
N THR A 115 2.78 -18.77 1.17
CA THR A 115 2.02 -18.17 0.07
C THR A 115 2.95 -17.64 -1.04
N PHE A 116 4.18 -18.17 -1.12
CA PHE A 116 5.13 -17.82 -2.17
C PHE A 116 4.52 -17.93 -3.56
N LEU A 117 4.66 -16.88 -4.38
CA LEU A 117 4.06 -16.68 -5.71
C LEU A 117 2.53 -16.63 -5.75
N HIS A 118 1.85 -16.70 -4.61
CA HIS A 118 0.43 -16.38 -4.59
C HIS A 118 0.25 -14.86 -4.67
N TRP A 119 -0.87 -14.46 -5.27
CA TRP A 119 -1.26 -13.06 -5.32
C TRP A 119 -2.64 -12.83 -4.72
N HIS A 120 -2.87 -11.61 -4.31
CA HIS A 120 -4.17 -11.11 -3.88
C HIS A 120 -4.39 -9.74 -4.49
N ALA A 121 -5.64 -9.39 -4.74
CA ALA A 121 -5.96 -8.10 -5.29
C ALA A 121 -7.21 -7.50 -4.65
N GLU A 122 -7.21 -6.17 -4.57
CA GLU A 122 -8.30 -5.37 -4.04
C GLU A 122 -8.71 -4.26 -5.01
N ARG A 123 -10.00 -3.98 -5.04
CA ARG A 123 -10.52 -2.81 -5.75
C ARG A 123 -10.39 -1.59 -4.87
N LEU A 124 -9.51 -0.66 -5.26
CA LEU A 124 -9.32 0.61 -4.59
C LEU A 124 -9.94 1.72 -5.42
N SER A 125 -10.66 2.64 -4.78
CA SER A 125 -11.22 3.81 -5.45
C SER A 125 -11.17 5.05 -4.56
N ALA A 126 -11.24 6.21 -5.21
CA ALA A 126 -11.41 7.46 -4.50
C ALA A 126 -12.66 7.43 -3.59
N GLU A 127 -13.69 6.66 -3.93
CA GLU A 127 -14.95 6.65 -3.21
C GLU A 127 -15.01 5.62 -2.07
N ASN A 128 -14.46 4.42 -2.26
CA ASN A 128 -14.54 3.39 -1.23
C ASN A 128 -13.62 3.65 -0.03
N GLY A 129 -12.67 4.58 -0.14
CA GLY A 129 -11.76 4.93 0.95
C GLY A 129 -10.79 3.83 1.36
N ARG A 130 -10.66 2.78 0.53
CA ARG A 130 -9.76 1.65 0.78
C ARG A 130 -8.32 1.98 0.41
N ALA A 131 -7.40 1.33 1.09
CA ALA A 131 -5.97 1.35 0.80
C ALA A 131 -5.39 -0.04 1.05
N LEU A 132 -4.33 -0.40 0.35
CA LEU A 132 -3.63 -1.66 0.55
C LEU A 132 -2.33 -1.40 1.30
N LEU A 133 -2.16 -2.06 2.45
CA LEU A 133 -0.92 -2.09 3.19
C LEU A 133 -0.16 -3.35 2.81
N ILE A 134 0.94 -3.16 2.10
CA ILE A 134 1.77 -4.21 1.51
C ILE A 134 3.07 -4.29 2.30
N PRO A 135 3.40 -5.45 2.92
CA PRO A 135 4.65 -5.61 3.66
C PRO A 135 5.87 -5.73 2.74
N GLU A 136 7.06 -5.69 3.34
CA GLU A 136 8.32 -6.02 2.65
C GLU A 136 8.23 -7.42 2.03
N GLY A 137 8.92 -7.65 0.90
CA GLY A 137 8.95 -8.94 0.22
C GLY A 137 7.71 -9.25 -0.64
N PHE A 138 7.01 -8.22 -1.05
CA PHE A 138 5.94 -8.32 -2.04
C PHE A 138 6.29 -7.57 -3.31
N ALA A 139 5.89 -8.10 -4.47
CA ALA A 139 5.83 -7.35 -5.70
C ALA A 139 4.44 -6.70 -5.82
N HIS A 140 4.40 -5.45 -6.28
CA HIS A 140 3.18 -4.65 -6.37
C HIS A 140 2.96 -4.13 -7.78
N GLY A 141 1.71 -4.12 -8.21
CA GLY A 141 1.27 -3.51 -9.45
C GLY A 141 -0.24 -3.29 -9.44
N PHE A 142 -0.75 -2.61 -10.45
CA PHE A 142 -2.18 -2.36 -10.56
C PHE A 142 -2.64 -2.23 -12.01
N GLN A 143 -3.95 -2.38 -12.22
CA GLN A 143 -4.62 -2.02 -13.46
C GLN A 143 -5.64 -0.92 -13.20
N SER A 144 -5.59 0.18 -13.97
CA SER A 144 -6.61 1.22 -13.92
C SER A 144 -7.95 0.69 -14.45
N LEU A 145 -9.04 0.88 -13.67
CA LEU A 145 -10.40 0.48 -14.05
C LEU A 145 -11.21 1.63 -14.65
N THR A 146 -10.74 2.86 -14.46
CA THR A 146 -11.27 4.09 -15.06
C THR A 146 -10.15 4.85 -15.75
N ASP A 147 -10.48 5.88 -16.49
CA ASP A 147 -9.53 6.91 -16.89
C ASP A 147 -9.16 7.79 -15.69
N ASP A 148 -8.08 8.55 -15.81
CA ASP A 148 -7.65 9.57 -14.84
C ASP A 148 -7.49 9.03 -13.40
N VAL A 149 -6.78 7.92 -13.23
CA VAL A 149 -6.51 7.32 -11.93
C VAL A 149 -5.32 8.00 -11.25
N GLU A 150 -5.50 8.45 -10.01
CA GLU A 150 -4.44 9.02 -9.18
C GLU A 150 -4.21 8.20 -7.91
N LEU A 151 -2.95 7.88 -7.64
CA LEU A 151 -2.51 7.10 -6.49
C LEU A 151 -1.51 7.85 -5.64
N LEU A 152 -1.65 7.70 -4.33
CA LEU A 152 -0.65 8.06 -3.34
C LEU A 152 0.00 6.79 -2.79
N TYR A 153 1.33 6.81 -2.71
CA TYR A 153 2.12 5.75 -2.09
C TYR A 153 2.92 6.32 -0.93
N CYS A 154 2.82 5.70 0.24
CA CYS A 154 3.77 5.91 1.32
C CYS A 154 4.73 4.72 1.35
N HIS A 155 6.04 5.00 1.37
CA HIS A 155 7.10 3.99 1.35
C HIS A 155 7.92 4.04 2.63
N SER A 156 8.29 2.87 3.16
CA SER A 156 9.14 2.74 4.35
C SER A 156 10.63 2.77 4.03
N ALA A 157 11.02 2.69 2.76
CA ALA A 157 12.39 2.85 2.28
C ALA A 157 12.42 3.79 1.07
N ALA A 158 13.57 4.42 0.84
CA ALA A 158 13.79 5.24 -0.34
C ALA A 158 13.95 4.37 -1.59
N TYR A 159 13.63 4.94 -2.74
CA TYR A 159 13.89 4.31 -4.02
C TYR A 159 15.40 4.10 -4.24
N ALA A 160 15.77 2.88 -4.59
CA ALA A 160 17.13 2.48 -4.92
C ALA A 160 17.15 1.79 -6.28
N ALA A 161 17.58 2.49 -7.32
CA ALA A 161 17.60 1.99 -8.69
C ALA A 161 18.38 0.67 -8.86
N THR A 162 19.42 0.45 -8.05
CA THR A 162 20.24 -0.77 -8.04
C THR A 162 19.53 -1.97 -7.41
N ALA A 163 18.52 -1.74 -6.61
CA ALA A 163 17.73 -2.76 -5.94
C ALA A 163 16.37 -3.02 -6.61
N GLU A 164 15.96 -2.12 -7.51
CA GLU A 164 14.69 -2.27 -8.23
C GLU A 164 14.69 -3.54 -9.08
N ALA A 165 13.58 -4.25 -9.03
CA ALA A 165 13.30 -5.42 -9.85
C ALA A 165 11.80 -5.52 -10.13
N GLY A 166 11.43 -6.42 -11.03
CA GLY A 166 10.03 -6.63 -11.36
C GLY A 166 9.74 -8.04 -11.84
N LEU A 167 8.45 -8.38 -11.89
CA LEU A 167 7.92 -9.59 -12.48
C LEU A 167 7.06 -9.21 -13.68
N ASN A 168 7.05 -10.05 -14.69
CA ASN A 168 6.23 -9.81 -15.88
C ASN A 168 4.74 -9.98 -15.52
N VAL A 169 3.95 -8.97 -15.83
CA VAL A 169 2.50 -8.93 -15.53
C VAL A 169 1.68 -9.97 -16.29
N LYS A 170 2.28 -10.58 -17.34
CA LYS A 170 1.69 -11.64 -18.19
C LYS A 170 2.25 -13.02 -17.85
N ASP A 171 2.99 -13.14 -16.76
CA ASP A 171 3.63 -14.39 -16.38
C ASP A 171 2.60 -15.50 -16.13
N PRO A 172 2.67 -16.64 -16.85
CA PRO A 172 1.72 -17.74 -16.69
C PRO A 172 1.83 -18.46 -15.34
N MET A 173 2.99 -18.39 -14.65
CA MET A 173 3.15 -18.95 -13.31
C MET A 173 2.42 -18.11 -12.27
N LEU A 174 2.34 -16.79 -12.45
CA LEU A 174 1.55 -15.90 -11.61
C LEU A 174 0.06 -15.97 -11.98
N ALA A 175 -0.25 -16.08 -13.26
CA ALA A 175 -1.62 -16.15 -13.78
C ALA A 175 -2.54 -15.07 -13.18
N ILE A 176 -2.03 -13.82 -13.06
CA ILE A 176 -2.79 -12.71 -12.49
C ILE A 176 -4.03 -12.46 -13.34
N ALA A 177 -5.21 -12.54 -12.70
CA ALA A 177 -6.49 -12.29 -13.35
C ALA A 177 -6.76 -10.79 -13.47
N TRP A 178 -6.20 -10.16 -14.51
CA TRP A 178 -6.48 -8.75 -14.82
C TRP A 178 -7.93 -8.61 -15.29
N PRO A 179 -8.75 -7.74 -14.67
CA PRO A 179 -10.17 -7.63 -15.00
C PRO A 179 -10.47 -7.03 -16.37
N LEU A 180 -9.50 -6.32 -16.97
CA LEU A 180 -9.63 -5.72 -18.29
C LEU A 180 -8.51 -6.19 -19.21
N GLN A 181 -8.73 -6.10 -20.51
CA GLN A 181 -7.64 -6.20 -21.47
C GLN A 181 -6.60 -5.11 -21.16
N ILE A 182 -5.31 -5.47 -21.15
CA ILE A 182 -4.22 -4.51 -20.93
C ILE A 182 -4.17 -3.58 -22.13
N SER A 183 -4.46 -2.29 -21.91
CA SER A 183 -4.44 -1.25 -22.95
C SER A 183 -3.04 -0.69 -23.14
N GLU A 184 -2.32 -0.47 -22.04
CA GLU A 184 -0.96 0.09 -22.05
C GLU A 184 -0.09 -0.60 -21.00
N LEU A 185 1.18 -0.75 -21.33
CA LEU A 185 2.24 -1.27 -20.47
C LEU A 185 3.54 -0.56 -20.84
N SER A 186 4.32 -0.10 -19.87
CA SER A 186 5.59 0.55 -20.15
C SER A 186 6.57 -0.42 -20.83
N PRO A 187 7.47 0.06 -21.70
CA PRO A 187 8.52 -0.80 -22.28
C PRO A 187 9.35 -1.51 -21.22
N ARG A 188 9.63 -0.85 -20.11
CA ARG A 188 10.34 -1.43 -18.96
C ARG A 188 9.56 -2.62 -18.38
N ASP A 189 8.29 -2.42 -18.06
CA ASP A 189 7.46 -3.45 -17.41
C ASP A 189 7.21 -4.64 -18.36
N ALA A 190 7.10 -4.38 -19.66
CA ALA A 190 6.97 -5.42 -20.68
C ALA A 190 8.24 -6.29 -20.83
N GLN A 191 9.42 -5.74 -20.47
CA GLN A 191 10.71 -6.42 -20.56
C GLN A 191 11.10 -7.21 -19.30
N PHE A 192 10.33 -7.13 -18.21
CA PHE A 192 10.62 -7.98 -17.08
C PHE A 192 10.58 -9.45 -17.47
N PRO A 193 11.55 -10.25 -17.00
CA PRO A 193 11.63 -11.66 -17.35
C PRO A 193 10.41 -12.43 -16.83
N MET A 194 10.02 -13.46 -17.57
CA MET A 194 9.11 -14.49 -17.05
C MET A 194 9.79 -15.26 -15.93
N LEU A 195 9.02 -15.70 -14.96
CA LEU A 195 9.50 -16.57 -13.89
C LEU A 195 10.00 -17.89 -14.48
N ASN A 196 10.96 -18.47 -13.82
CA ASN A 196 11.47 -19.81 -14.12
C ASN A 196 11.82 -20.51 -12.79
N GLU A 197 12.18 -21.78 -12.87
CA GLU A 197 12.50 -22.62 -11.71
C GLU A 197 13.65 -22.08 -10.83
N LYS A 198 14.45 -21.12 -11.34
CA LYS A 198 15.53 -20.49 -10.60
C LYS A 198 15.09 -19.28 -9.77
N PHE A 199 13.85 -18.83 -9.93
CA PHE A 199 13.35 -17.72 -9.12
C PHE A 199 13.05 -18.18 -7.70
N ALA A 200 13.98 -17.92 -6.81
CA ALA A 200 13.88 -18.31 -5.40
C ALA A 200 13.19 -17.26 -4.50
N GLY A 201 12.69 -16.17 -5.07
CA GLY A 201 12.10 -15.07 -4.31
C GLY A 201 13.12 -14.18 -3.61
N VAL A 202 12.69 -13.48 -2.57
CA VAL A 202 13.54 -12.62 -1.74
C VAL A 202 13.61 -13.15 -0.30
N SER A 203 14.79 -13.08 0.29
CA SER A 203 15.01 -13.35 1.72
C SER A 203 15.13 -12.00 2.44
N LEU A 204 14.26 -11.76 3.44
CA LEU A 204 14.20 -10.54 4.23
C LEU A 204 15.07 -10.64 5.49
#